data_e6bf3523589a05a5fa8578bc2e7c0066
#
_entry.id   e6bf3523589a05a5fa8578bc2e7c0066
#
_cell.length_a   1.000
_cell.length_b   1.000
_cell.length_c   1.000
_cell.angle_alpha   90.00
_cell.angle_beta   90.00
_cell.angle_gamma   90.00
#
_symmetry.space_group_name_H-M   'P 1'
#
loop_
_entity.id
_entity.type
_entity.pdbx_description
1 polymer ?
#
loop_
_entity_poly.entity_id
_entity_poly.type
_entity_poly.pdbx_seq_one_letter_code
_entity_poly.pdbx_strand_id
1 'polypeptide(L)'
;MASTKEYLDFVLGQINGVDITYKKMMGEYLLYENGVIFGGIYDDRLLIKPTEKAKELLLNAEYAVPYDGAKPMIFCDFVDDSGQLTDFIKKLTDK
;
A
#
# COMPACT_ATOMS: atom_id res chain seq x y z
N MET A 1 7.88 -3.70 14.65
CA MET A 1 8.63 -2.44 14.68
C MET A 1 7.90 -1.37 13.90
N ALA A 2 8.12 -0.11 14.24
CA ALA A 2 7.48 0.99 13.56
C ALA A 2 8.11 1.21 12.18
N SER A 3 7.30 1.67 11.22
CA SER A 3 7.79 2.05 9.91
C SER A 3 8.52 3.39 9.97
N THR A 4 9.50 3.58 9.09
CA THR A 4 10.26 4.82 9.04
C THR A 4 9.59 5.83 8.11
N LYS A 5 9.78 7.12 8.42
CA LYS A 5 9.30 8.21 7.56
C LYS A 5 10.01 8.17 6.20
N GLU A 6 11.27 7.74 6.19
CA GLU A 6 12.04 7.61 4.96
C GLU A 6 11.42 6.60 4.00
N TYR A 7 10.95 5.48 4.54
CA TYR A 7 10.29 4.48 3.69
C TYR A 7 8.95 5.02 3.15
N LEU A 8 8.19 5.71 4.00
CA LEU A 8 6.96 6.36 3.56
C LEU A 8 7.24 7.34 2.42
N ASP A 9 8.24 8.19 2.58
CA ASP A 9 8.59 9.18 1.56
C ASP A 9 9.03 8.49 0.26
N PHE A 10 9.76 7.38 0.37
CA PHE A 10 10.16 6.60 -0.80
C PHE A 10 8.93 6.08 -1.56
N VAL A 11 7.99 5.48 -0.84
CA VAL A 11 6.79 4.92 -1.47
C VAL A 11 5.96 6.02 -2.12
N LEU A 12 5.76 7.13 -1.41
CA LEU A 12 4.98 8.26 -1.96
C LEU A 12 5.64 8.83 -3.21
N GLY A 13 6.98 8.85 -3.23
CA GLY A 13 7.72 9.34 -4.40
C GLY A 13 7.63 8.43 -5.61
N GLN A 14 7.26 7.17 -5.39
CA GLN A 14 7.10 6.20 -6.49
C GLN A 14 5.75 6.30 -7.18
N ILE A 15 4.77 6.97 -6.56
CA ILE A 15 3.41 7.06 -7.10
C ILE A 15 3.22 8.44 -7.71
N ASN A 16 3.04 8.49 -9.02
CA ASN A 16 2.97 9.75 -9.77
C ASN A 16 1.58 9.98 -10.35
N GLY A 17 1.12 11.24 -10.30
CA GLY A 17 -0.15 11.62 -10.92
C GLY A 17 -1.39 11.13 -10.19
N VAL A 18 -1.24 10.67 -8.95
CA VAL A 18 -2.36 10.19 -8.14
C VAL A 18 -2.32 10.94 -6.81
N ASP A 19 -3.47 11.36 -6.33
CA ASP A 19 -3.59 12.08 -5.07
C ASP A 19 -3.54 11.10 -3.90
N ILE A 20 -2.37 10.97 -3.29
CA ILE A 20 -2.16 10.07 -2.17
C ILE A 20 -1.96 10.88 -0.90
N THR A 21 -2.71 10.54 0.14
CA THR A 21 -2.53 11.08 1.47
C THR A 21 -2.21 9.94 2.44
N TYR A 22 -1.74 10.29 3.61
CA TYR A 22 -1.44 9.29 4.62
C TYR A 22 -1.86 9.77 5.99
N LYS A 23 -2.03 8.80 6.90
CA LYS A 23 -2.33 9.09 8.31
C LYS A 23 -1.43 8.21 9.17
N LYS A 24 -0.68 8.83 10.07
CA LYS A 24 0.14 8.08 11.01
C LYS A 24 -0.72 7.51 12.11
N MET A 25 -0.52 6.22 12.41
CA MET A 25 -1.26 5.57 13.47
C MET A 25 -0.39 4.50 14.14
N MET A 26 -0.10 4.66 15.42
CA MET A 26 0.65 3.69 16.23
C MET A 26 1.99 3.30 15.61
N GLY A 27 2.69 4.29 15.03
CA GLY A 27 4.00 4.04 14.42
C GLY A 27 3.95 3.52 12.99
N GLU A 28 2.77 3.28 12.46
CA GLU A 28 2.57 2.84 11.08
C GLU A 28 1.85 3.91 10.29
N TYR A 29 1.71 3.71 8.98
CA TYR A 29 1.07 4.71 8.12
C TYR A 29 -0.05 4.06 7.30
N LEU A 30 -1.22 4.67 7.35
CA LEU A 30 -2.33 4.29 6.48
C LEU A 30 -2.29 5.16 5.25
N LEU A 31 -2.53 4.56 4.08
CA LEU A 31 -2.46 5.27 2.80
C LEU A 31 -3.85 5.35 2.17
N TYR A 32 -4.14 6.54 1.66
CA TYR A 32 -5.43 6.84 1.06
C TYR A 32 -5.22 7.37 -0.35
N GLU A 33 -6.09 6.98 -1.27
CA GLU A 33 -6.13 7.55 -2.60
C GLU A 33 -7.49 8.27 -2.72
N ASN A 34 -7.43 9.58 -2.95
CA ASN A 34 -8.63 10.40 -3.07
C ASN A 34 -9.56 10.23 -1.86
N GLY A 35 -8.99 10.06 -0.67
CA GLY A 35 -9.76 9.90 0.56
C GLY A 35 -10.20 8.48 0.87
N VAL A 36 -9.91 7.51 0.00
CA VAL A 36 -10.29 6.12 0.20
C VAL A 36 -9.05 5.30 0.57
N ILE A 37 -9.12 4.59 1.69
CA ILE A 37 -7.99 3.78 2.14
C ILE A 37 -7.78 2.60 1.19
N PHE A 38 -6.52 2.38 0.78
CA PHE A 38 -6.20 1.24 -0.10
C PHE A 38 -5.13 0.33 0.50
N GLY A 39 -4.47 0.75 1.54
CA GLY A 39 -3.43 -0.06 2.16
C GLY A 39 -2.69 0.75 3.20
N GLY A 40 -1.47 0.34 3.47
CA GLY A 40 -0.65 1.03 4.45
C GLY A 40 0.77 0.53 4.46
N ILE A 41 1.61 1.20 5.24
CA ILE A 41 3.00 0.83 5.43
C ILE A 41 3.15 0.28 6.85
N TYR A 42 3.53 -0.99 6.93
CA TYR A 42 3.66 -1.72 8.19
C TYR A 42 5.02 -2.38 8.24
N ASP A 43 5.84 -1.98 9.20
CA ASP A 43 7.19 -2.53 9.40
C ASP A 43 8.01 -2.42 8.10
N ASP A 44 7.98 -1.21 7.50
CA ASP A 44 8.65 -0.89 6.24
C ASP A 44 8.27 -1.84 5.10
N ARG A 45 6.99 -2.20 5.05
CA ARG A 45 6.41 -2.99 3.95
C ARG A 45 5.13 -2.31 3.47
N LEU A 46 4.96 -2.22 2.16
CA LEU A 46 3.70 -1.74 1.61
C LEU A 46 2.74 -2.91 1.52
N LEU A 47 1.66 -2.86 2.29
CA LEU A 47 0.63 -3.88 2.29
C LEU A 47 -0.66 -3.29 1.74
N ILE A 48 -1.33 -4.03 0.87
CA ILE A 48 -2.53 -3.58 0.17
C ILE A 48 -3.75 -4.27 0.78
N LYS A 49 -4.79 -3.48 1.03
CA LYS A 49 -6.05 -4.01 1.54
C LYS A 49 -6.63 -5.02 0.54
N PRO A 50 -6.97 -6.25 0.98
CA PRO A 50 -7.38 -7.32 0.07
C PRO A 50 -8.84 -7.18 -0.36
N THR A 51 -9.13 -6.14 -1.14
CA THR A 51 -10.42 -5.96 -1.76
C THR A 51 -10.54 -6.89 -2.98
N GLU A 52 -11.74 -7.06 -3.50
CA GLU A 52 -11.94 -7.87 -4.70
C GLU A 52 -11.09 -7.38 -5.86
N LYS A 53 -11.04 -6.05 -6.05
CA LYS A 53 -10.24 -5.46 -7.12
C LYS A 53 -8.75 -5.75 -6.94
N ALA A 54 -8.26 -5.60 -5.72
CA ALA A 54 -6.84 -5.88 -5.43
C ALA A 54 -6.51 -7.34 -5.69
N LYS A 55 -7.38 -8.25 -5.30
CA LYS A 55 -7.17 -9.68 -5.53
C LYS A 55 -7.13 -10.01 -7.02
N GLU A 56 -7.99 -9.36 -7.80
CA GLU A 56 -8.00 -9.56 -9.25
C GLU A 56 -6.70 -9.08 -9.90
N LEU A 57 -6.19 -7.94 -9.45
CA LEU A 57 -4.98 -7.35 -10.01
C LEU A 57 -3.73 -8.08 -9.58
N LEU A 58 -3.72 -8.71 -8.41
CA LEU A 58 -2.55 -9.35 -7.82
C LEU A 58 -2.84 -10.81 -7.48
N LEU A 59 -3.19 -11.61 -8.49
CA LEU A 59 -3.62 -13.00 -8.30
C LEU A 59 -2.58 -13.89 -7.63
N ASN A 60 -1.30 -13.66 -7.92
CA ASN A 60 -0.22 -14.50 -7.42
C ASN A 60 0.59 -13.82 -6.32
N ALA A 61 0.06 -12.77 -5.72
CA ALA A 61 0.78 -12.02 -4.71
C ALA A 61 0.86 -12.81 -3.39
N GLU A 62 1.92 -12.57 -2.64
CA GLU A 62 2.05 -13.10 -1.29
C GLU A 62 1.21 -12.25 -0.33
N TYR A 63 0.87 -12.84 0.80
CA TYR A 63 0.16 -12.15 1.85
C TYR A 63 1.05 -12.03 3.08
N ALA A 64 0.85 -10.96 3.85
CA ALA A 64 1.59 -10.74 5.08
C ALA A 64 0.65 -10.17 6.13
N VAL A 65 0.90 -10.53 7.38
CA VAL A 65 0.12 -10.01 8.51
C VAL A 65 0.74 -8.67 8.92
N PRO A 66 -0.02 -7.57 8.92
CA PRO A 66 0.54 -6.25 9.24
C PRO A 66 0.96 -6.11 10.72
N TYR A 67 0.26 -6.78 11.61
CA TYR A 67 0.61 -6.80 13.04
C TYR A 67 -0.09 -7.98 13.69
N ASP A 68 0.36 -8.34 14.90
CA ASP A 68 -0.18 -9.51 15.62
C ASP A 68 -1.71 -9.40 15.77
N GLY A 69 -2.39 -10.47 15.39
CA GLY A 69 -3.84 -10.56 15.50
C GLY A 69 -4.61 -9.97 14.34
N ALA A 70 -3.92 -9.34 13.38
CA ALA A 70 -4.58 -8.77 12.21
C ALA A 70 -4.79 -9.81 11.12
N LYS A 71 -5.72 -9.52 10.21
CA LYS A 71 -5.93 -10.37 9.04
C LYS A 71 -4.83 -10.12 8.01
N PRO A 72 -4.45 -11.14 7.22
CA PRO A 72 -3.42 -10.95 6.19
C PRO A 72 -3.84 -9.91 5.16
N MET A 73 -2.85 -9.15 4.70
CA MET A 73 -3.00 -8.18 3.61
C MET A 73 -2.08 -8.59 2.47
N ILE A 74 -2.32 -8.04 1.28
CA ILE A 74 -1.52 -8.36 0.10
C ILE A 74 -0.18 -7.65 0.20
N PHE A 75 0.93 -8.40 0.08
CA PHE A 75 2.27 -7.82 0.10
C PHE A 75 2.61 -7.28 -1.29
N CYS A 76 2.92 -5.98 -1.36
CA CYS A 76 3.33 -5.36 -2.61
C CYS A 76 4.86 -5.43 -2.70
N ASP A 77 5.37 -6.23 -3.62
CA ASP A 77 6.82 -6.45 -3.78
C ASP A 77 7.43 -5.65 -4.94
N PHE A 78 6.67 -4.70 -5.51
CA PHE A 78 7.13 -3.91 -6.65
C PHE A 78 7.16 -2.41 -6.35
N VAL A 79 7.45 -2.04 -5.10
CA VAL A 79 7.50 -0.61 -4.72
C VAL A 79 8.65 0.13 -5.39
N ASP A 80 9.69 -0.58 -5.83
CA ASP A 80 10.83 0.01 -6.52
C ASP A 80 10.58 0.20 -8.02
N ASP A 81 9.45 -0.27 -8.54
CA ASP A 81 9.05 -0.03 -9.93
C ASP A 81 7.94 1.03 -9.95
N SER A 82 8.34 2.28 -10.13
CA SER A 82 7.41 3.42 -10.06
C SER A 82 6.28 3.31 -11.08
N GLY A 83 6.60 2.89 -12.30
CA GLY A 83 5.58 2.75 -13.34
C GLY A 83 4.56 1.69 -13.01
N GLN A 84 5.02 0.53 -12.56
CA GLN A 84 4.12 -0.57 -12.20
C GLN A 84 3.27 -0.21 -10.98
N LEU A 85 3.89 0.39 -9.96
CA LEU A 85 3.18 0.77 -8.75
C LEU A 85 2.10 1.82 -9.04
N THR A 86 2.45 2.87 -9.79
CA THR A 86 1.50 3.91 -10.15
C THR A 86 0.33 3.34 -10.94
N ASP A 87 0.62 2.49 -11.93
CA ASP A 87 -0.41 1.87 -12.75
C ASP A 87 -1.35 1.00 -11.89
N PHE A 88 -0.76 0.21 -10.99
CA PHE A 88 -1.56 -0.62 -10.08
C PHE A 88 -2.49 0.22 -9.22
N ILE A 89 -1.99 1.30 -8.61
CA ILE A 89 -2.81 2.16 -7.75
C ILE A 89 -3.96 2.79 -8.56
N LYS A 90 -3.66 3.25 -9.78
CA LYS A 90 -4.70 3.83 -10.63
C LYS A 90 -5.80 2.82 -10.95
N LYS A 91 -5.42 1.58 -11.27
CA LYS A 91 -6.39 0.53 -11.57
C LYS A 91 -7.17 0.11 -10.32
N LEU A 92 -6.49 0.10 -9.17
CA LEU A 92 -7.11 -0.29 -7.91
C LEU A 92 -8.25 0.63 -7.54
N THR A 93 -8.11 1.91 -7.81
CA THR A 93 -9.08 2.93 -7.42
C THR A 93 -9.99 3.35 -8.59
N ASP A 94 -9.80 2.78 -9.76
CA ASP A 94 -10.64 3.02 -10.91
C ASP A 94 -12.01 2.37 -10.70
N LYS A 95 -13.07 3.09 -11.08
CA LYS A 95 -14.45 2.60 -10.90
C LYS A 95 -15.06 2.17 -12.21
#